data_247229353333399503dac369555a7b7f
#
_entry.id   247229353333399503dac369555a7b7f
#
_cell.length_a   1.000
_cell.length_b   1.000
_cell.length_c   1.000
_cell.angle_alpha   90.00
_cell.angle_beta   90.00
_cell.angle_gamma   90.00
#
_symmetry.space_group_name_H-M   'P 1'
#
loop_
_entity.id
_entity.type
_entity.pdbx_description
1 polymer ?
#
loop_
_entity_poly.entity_id
_entity_poly.type
_entity_poly.pdbx_seq_one_letter_code
_entity_poly.pdbx_strand_id
1 'polypeptide(L)'
;MKALNAALYSRLQGTAITSLLSGTTAIYSQQAPENSTLPYIVYNVQGGGDENQSQNRTKNLVVFVRAYAAQNSTAGSIDAQIDTALHLAPLTVTGWSNFWMARETDLETVENPPTGGQVWMNGALYRCRLDLT
;
A
#
# COMPACT_ATOMS: atom_id res chain seq x y z
N MET A 1 -6.79 -8.41 7.47
CA MET A 1 -6.83 -7.97 8.87
C MET A 1 -7.33 -6.54 8.94
N LYS A 2 -8.45 -6.34 9.62
CA LYS A 2 -9.17 -5.06 9.61
C LYS A 2 -8.35 -3.91 10.20
N ALA A 3 -7.71 -4.14 11.34
CA ALA A 3 -6.94 -3.09 12.01
C ALA A 3 -5.74 -2.62 11.17
N LEU A 4 -5.08 -3.53 10.47
CA LEU A 4 -3.96 -3.20 9.59
C LEU A 4 -4.46 -2.41 8.37
N ASN A 5 -5.56 -2.82 7.76
CA ASN A 5 -6.14 -2.10 6.62
C ASN A 5 -6.50 -0.66 7.00
N ALA A 6 -7.08 -0.45 8.17
CA ALA A 6 -7.39 0.89 8.67
C ALA A 6 -6.13 1.74 8.87
N ALA A 7 -5.08 1.14 9.43
CA ALA A 7 -3.81 1.83 9.64
C ALA A 7 -3.12 2.20 8.33
N LEU A 8 -3.15 1.30 7.34
CA LEU A 8 -2.60 1.57 6.01
C LEU A 8 -3.34 2.72 5.32
N TYR A 9 -4.67 2.67 5.34
CA TYR A 9 -5.49 3.73 4.76
C TYR A 9 -5.16 5.10 5.39
N SER A 10 -5.09 5.14 6.72
CA SER A 10 -4.78 6.36 7.46
C SER A 10 -3.38 6.90 7.09
N ARG A 11 -2.37 6.03 7.00
CA ARG A 11 -1.00 6.43 6.66
C ARG A 11 -0.91 6.95 5.22
N LEU A 12 -1.62 6.33 4.29
CA LEU A 12 -1.60 6.73 2.87
C LEU A 12 -2.38 8.03 2.62
N GLN A 13 -3.15 8.52 3.58
CA GLN A 13 -3.87 9.78 3.48
C GLN A 13 -3.02 11.03 3.75
N GLY A 14 -1.72 10.88 3.95
CA GLY A 14 -0.82 12.03 4.12
C GLY A 14 -0.86 12.96 2.92
N THR A 15 -0.72 14.26 3.16
CA THR A 15 -0.83 15.31 2.13
C THR A 15 0.19 15.14 1.01
N ALA A 16 1.40 14.66 1.32
CA ALA A 16 2.45 14.44 0.33
C ALA A 16 2.03 13.38 -0.71
N ILE A 17 1.17 12.44 -0.34
CA ILE A 17 0.64 11.41 -1.24
C ILE A 17 -0.65 11.91 -1.91
N THR A 18 -1.62 12.38 -1.14
CA THR A 18 -2.94 12.72 -1.66
C THR A 18 -2.91 13.90 -2.63
N SER A 19 -1.95 14.80 -2.51
CA SER A 19 -1.78 15.91 -3.46
C SER A 19 -1.41 15.44 -4.87
N LEU A 20 -0.89 14.23 -5.01
CA LEU A 20 -0.51 13.63 -6.30
C LEU A 20 -1.62 12.78 -6.90
N LEU A 21 -2.68 12.51 -6.15
CA LEU A 21 -3.79 11.66 -6.58
C LEU A 21 -4.92 12.48 -7.22
N SER A 22 -5.87 11.80 -7.86
CA SER A 22 -7.05 12.43 -8.43
C SER A 22 -7.99 13.03 -7.38
N GLY A 23 -7.85 12.60 -6.13
CA GLY A 23 -8.62 13.13 -4.99
C GLY A 23 -8.13 12.49 -3.70
N THR A 24 -8.51 13.06 -2.57
CA THR A 24 -8.08 12.59 -1.24
C THR A 24 -8.62 11.21 -0.89
N THR A 25 -9.66 10.75 -1.59
CA THR A 25 -10.27 9.44 -1.40
C THR A 25 -9.85 8.42 -2.46
N ALA A 26 -8.90 8.75 -3.33
CA ALA A 26 -8.45 7.88 -4.41
C ALA A 26 -7.44 6.82 -3.90
N ILE A 27 -7.76 6.19 -2.78
CA ILE A 27 -6.98 5.14 -2.12
C ILE A 27 -7.94 4.00 -1.83
N TYR A 28 -7.73 2.85 -2.48
CA TYR A 28 -8.69 1.75 -2.46
C TYR A 28 -8.06 0.49 -1.88
N SER A 29 -8.85 -0.26 -1.11
CA SER A 29 -8.45 -1.55 -0.59
C SER A 29 -8.79 -2.65 -1.59
N GLN A 30 -7.82 -3.49 -1.93
CA GLN A 30 -7.90 -4.66 -2.81
C GLN A 30 -8.18 -4.33 -4.27
N GLN A 31 -9.16 -3.51 -4.57
CA GLN A 31 -9.56 -3.23 -5.96
C GLN A 31 -10.14 -1.82 -6.05
N ALA A 32 -9.74 -1.09 -7.08
CA ALA A 32 -10.35 0.19 -7.39
C ALA A 32 -11.72 -0.03 -8.03
N PRO A 33 -12.71 0.84 -7.75
CA PRO A 33 -13.99 0.81 -8.43
C PRO A 33 -13.81 0.96 -9.95
N GLU A 34 -14.73 0.37 -10.71
CA GLU A 34 -14.76 0.52 -12.17
C GLU A 34 -14.86 2.02 -12.53
N ASN A 35 -14.12 2.43 -13.56
CA ASN A 35 -14.05 3.82 -14.03
C ASN A 35 -13.45 4.80 -13.02
N SER A 36 -12.59 4.32 -12.11
CA SER A 36 -11.85 5.21 -11.22
C SER A 36 -10.93 6.14 -11.99
N THR A 37 -10.86 7.41 -11.55
CA THR A 37 -10.03 8.43 -12.19
C THR A 37 -8.58 8.27 -11.75
N LEU A 38 -7.67 8.20 -12.70
CA LEU A 38 -6.23 8.18 -12.43
C LEU A 38 -5.74 9.59 -12.00
N PRO A 39 -4.69 9.70 -11.17
CA PRO A 39 -3.98 8.62 -10.46
C PRO A 39 -4.73 8.13 -9.22
N TYR A 40 -4.52 6.87 -8.85
CA TYR A 40 -5.06 6.31 -7.61
C TYR A 40 -4.11 5.27 -7.03
N ILE A 41 -4.36 4.88 -5.78
CA ILE A 41 -3.59 3.86 -5.07
C ILE A 41 -4.51 2.68 -4.76
N VAL A 42 -3.98 1.47 -4.88
CA VAL A 42 -4.62 0.24 -4.41
C VAL A 42 -3.66 -0.48 -3.47
N TYR A 43 -4.13 -0.86 -2.31
CA TYR A 43 -3.36 -1.63 -1.34
C TYR A 43 -4.12 -2.86 -0.89
N ASN A 44 -3.38 -3.92 -0.54
CA ASN A 44 -3.99 -5.12 0.03
C ASN A 44 -2.96 -5.90 0.84
N VAL A 45 -3.45 -6.63 1.84
CA VAL A 45 -2.64 -7.65 2.51
C VAL A 45 -2.64 -8.86 1.60
N GLN A 46 -1.48 -9.15 0.99
CA GLN A 46 -1.37 -10.19 -0.03
C GLN A 46 -1.23 -11.57 0.58
N GLY A 47 -0.60 -11.69 1.73
CA GLY A 47 -0.38 -12.97 2.36
C GLY A 47 0.36 -12.85 3.68
N GLY A 48 0.81 -13.99 4.16
CA GLY A 48 1.48 -14.11 5.44
C GLY A 48 0.56 -14.71 6.50
N GLY A 49 0.99 -14.69 7.73
CA GLY A 49 0.22 -15.29 8.82
C GLY A 49 0.94 -15.20 10.15
N ASP A 50 0.44 -15.98 11.08
CA ASP A 50 0.99 -16.02 12.44
C ASP A 50 2.36 -16.73 12.46
N GLU A 51 3.31 -16.12 13.18
CA GLU A 51 4.54 -16.79 13.56
C GLU A 51 4.32 -17.46 14.92
N ASN A 52 4.32 -18.78 14.94
CA ASN A 52 3.99 -19.55 16.15
C ASN A 52 5.27 -19.93 16.91
N GLN A 53 6.11 -18.94 17.21
CA GLN A 53 7.40 -19.14 17.88
C GLN A 53 7.35 -18.86 19.40
N SER A 54 6.28 -18.21 19.86
CA SER A 54 6.13 -17.88 21.26
C SER A 54 4.66 -17.91 21.66
N GLN A 55 4.38 -17.70 22.95
CA GLN A 55 3.00 -17.62 23.44
C GLN A 55 2.29 -16.33 22.99
N ASN A 56 3.03 -15.29 22.70
CA ASN A 56 2.46 -14.07 22.14
C ASN A 56 2.21 -14.27 20.66
N ARG A 57 1.07 -13.73 20.18
CA ARG A 57 0.74 -13.79 18.76
C ARG A 57 1.54 -12.74 18.00
N THR A 58 2.34 -13.20 17.06
CA THR A 58 3.10 -12.34 16.13
C THR A 58 2.68 -12.68 14.71
N LYS A 59 2.34 -11.66 13.94
CA LYS A 59 2.00 -11.82 12.53
C LYS A 59 3.12 -11.29 11.65
N ASN A 60 3.42 -12.05 10.60
CA ASN A 60 4.36 -11.68 9.56
C ASN A 60 3.58 -11.60 8.25
N LEU A 61 3.30 -10.38 7.79
CA LEU A 61 2.40 -10.14 6.67
C LEU A 61 3.13 -9.45 5.53
N VAL A 62 2.66 -9.72 4.31
CA VAL A 62 3.13 -9.05 3.11
C VAL A 62 2.01 -8.15 2.61
N VAL A 63 2.32 -6.86 2.46
CA VAL A 63 1.39 -5.84 2.01
C VAL A 63 1.82 -5.37 0.63
N PHE A 64 0.88 -5.38 -0.31
CA PHE A 64 1.12 -4.87 -1.65
C PHE A 64 0.49 -3.48 -1.77
N VAL A 65 1.30 -2.47 -2.10
CA VAL A 65 0.83 -1.09 -2.29
C VAL A 65 1.22 -0.65 -3.69
N ARG A 66 0.24 -0.24 -4.49
CA ARG A 66 0.39 0.07 -5.91
C ARG A 66 -0.13 1.45 -6.25
N ALA A 67 0.64 2.20 -7.02
CA ALA A 67 0.19 3.47 -7.58
C ALA A 67 -0.08 3.29 -9.07
N TYR A 68 -1.25 3.74 -9.51
CA TYR A 68 -1.65 3.69 -10.92
C TYR A 68 -1.78 5.10 -11.47
N ALA A 69 -1.21 5.35 -12.65
CA ALA A 69 -1.27 6.64 -13.30
C ALA A 69 -1.21 6.51 -14.82
N ALA A 70 -1.58 7.58 -15.51
CA ALA A 70 -1.52 7.63 -16.97
C ALA A 70 -0.08 7.75 -17.50
N GLN A 71 0.88 8.13 -16.66
CA GLN A 71 2.28 8.27 -17.00
C GLN A 71 3.15 7.57 -15.97
N ASN A 72 4.23 6.93 -16.43
CA ASN A 72 5.15 6.22 -15.55
C ASN A 72 5.81 7.15 -14.53
N SER A 73 6.18 8.37 -14.94
CA SER A 73 6.80 9.34 -14.04
C SER A 73 5.88 9.72 -12.89
N THR A 74 4.59 9.87 -13.14
CA THR A 74 3.59 10.18 -12.11
C THR A 74 3.42 9.00 -11.15
N ALA A 75 3.30 7.78 -11.67
CA ALA A 75 3.21 6.58 -10.85
C ALA A 75 4.46 6.41 -9.97
N GLY A 76 5.64 6.66 -10.53
CA GLY A 76 6.90 6.61 -9.80
C GLY A 76 7.01 7.65 -8.70
N SER A 77 6.51 8.86 -8.93
CA SER A 77 6.49 9.92 -7.92
C SER A 77 5.59 9.55 -6.74
N ILE A 78 4.42 8.97 -7.03
CA ILE A 78 3.50 8.50 -5.98
C ILE A 78 4.15 7.37 -5.18
N ASP A 79 4.76 6.40 -5.88
CA ASP A 79 5.44 5.28 -5.24
C ASP A 79 6.57 5.75 -4.31
N ALA A 80 7.33 6.77 -4.71
CA ALA A 80 8.37 7.34 -3.88
C ALA A 80 7.82 7.96 -2.59
N GLN A 81 6.68 8.63 -2.66
CA GLN A 81 6.03 9.18 -1.47
C GLN A 81 5.45 8.07 -0.57
N ILE A 82 4.92 7.02 -1.16
CA ILE A 82 4.47 5.84 -0.42
C ILE A 82 5.64 5.22 0.34
N ASP A 83 6.78 5.07 -0.32
CA ASP A 83 7.97 4.51 0.31
C ASP A 83 8.44 5.35 1.49
N THR A 84 8.45 6.67 1.35
CA THR A 84 8.77 7.58 2.46
C THR A 84 7.82 7.39 3.65
N ALA A 85 6.54 7.14 3.37
CA ALA A 85 5.52 6.95 4.42
C ALA A 85 5.57 5.59 5.09
N LEU A 86 6.02 4.54 4.38
CA LEU A 86 5.92 3.16 4.85
C LEU A 86 7.26 2.51 5.21
N HIS A 87 8.33 2.79 4.45
CA HIS A 87 9.60 2.09 4.66
C HIS A 87 10.24 2.51 6.00
N LEU A 88 10.46 1.54 6.86
CA LEU A 88 11.02 1.73 8.22
C LEU A 88 10.24 2.75 9.06
N ALA A 89 8.94 2.87 8.77
CA ALA A 89 8.03 3.79 9.46
C ALA A 89 6.85 2.99 10.05
N PRO A 90 6.99 2.41 11.24
CA PRO A 90 5.96 1.57 11.82
C PRO A 90 4.60 2.27 11.92
N LEU A 91 3.54 1.50 11.66
CA LEU A 91 2.16 1.97 11.68
C LEU A 91 1.60 1.94 13.10
N THR A 92 0.58 2.77 13.33
CA THR A 92 -0.25 2.68 14.54
C THR A 92 -1.43 1.75 14.23
N VAL A 93 -1.36 0.51 14.72
CA VAL A 93 -2.37 -0.53 14.47
C VAL A 93 -3.07 -0.84 15.78
N THR A 94 -4.39 -0.62 15.84
CA THR A 94 -5.17 -0.83 17.07
C THR A 94 -5.08 -2.28 17.55
N GLY A 95 -4.64 -2.46 18.80
CA GLY A 95 -4.47 -3.78 19.41
C GLY A 95 -3.16 -4.49 19.06
N TRP A 96 -2.34 -3.89 18.23
CA TRP A 96 -1.07 -4.48 17.78
C TRP A 96 0.07 -3.47 17.85
N SER A 97 1.28 -3.95 18.07
CA SER A 97 2.50 -3.17 17.94
C SER A 97 3.14 -3.52 16.59
N ASN A 98 3.32 -2.52 15.73
CA ASN A 98 4.04 -2.71 14.47
C ASN A 98 5.52 -2.42 14.72
N PHE A 99 6.32 -3.46 14.84
CA PHE A 99 7.74 -3.32 15.11
C PHE A 99 8.63 -3.43 13.89
N TRP A 100 8.06 -3.76 12.73
CA TRP A 100 8.82 -3.83 11.49
C TRP A 100 7.91 -3.55 10.30
N MET A 101 8.35 -2.62 9.45
CA MET A 101 7.69 -2.28 8.19
C MET A 101 8.79 -1.91 7.21
N ALA A 102 8.99 -2.70 6.17
CA ALA A 102 10.09 -2.48 5.22
C ALA A 102 9.70 -2.90 3.81
N ARG A 103 10.14 -2.10 2.84
CA ARG A 103 10.01 -2.43 1.42
C ARG A 103 10.95 -3.59 1.07
N GLU A 104 10.41 -4.60 0.40
CA GLU A 104 11.20 -5.79 0.03
C GLU A 104 11.32 -5.99 -1.47
N THR A 105 10.27 -5.69 -2.24
CA THR A 105 10.24 -5.99 -3.68
C THR A 105 9.62 -4.85 -4.43
N ASP A 106 10.32 -4.36 -5.45
CA ASP A 106 9.82 -3.33 -6.35
C ASP A 106 9.07 -3.98 -7.51
N LEU A 107 7.94 -3.39 -7.89
CA LEU A 107 7.10 -3.89 -8.98
C LEU A 107 6.72 -2.74 -9.91
N GLU A 108 6.84 -2.97 -11.21
CA GLU A 108 6.43 -2.03 -12.24
C GLU A 108 5.74 -2.79 -13.37
N THR A 109 4.61 -2.31 -13.84
CA THR A 109 3.94 -2.86 -15.01
C THR A 109 3.25 -1.76 -15.80
N VAL A 110 2.90 -2.06 -17.04
CA VAL A 110 2.08 -1.21 -17.88
C VAL A 110 0.93 -2.05 -18.44
N GLU A 111 -0.27 -1.48 -18.42
CA GLU A 111 -1.47 -2.11 -18.96
C GLU A 111 -2.04 -1.26 -20.10
N ASN A 112 -2.58 -1.91 -21.11
CA ASN A 112 -3.26 -1.28 -22.24
C ASN A 112 -4.74 -1.63 -22.17
N PRO A 113 -5.57 -0.84 -21.47
CA PRO A 113 -6.98 -1.15 -21.33
C PRO A 113 -7.71 -1.07 -22.68
N PRO A 114 -8.82 -1.83 -22.86
CA PRO A 114 -9.59 -1.82 -24.12
C PRO A 114 -10.13 -0.45 -24.52
N THR A 115 -10.30 0.46 -23.55
CA THR A 115 -10.77 1.82 -23.78
C THR A 115 -9.70 2.76 -24.35
N GLY A 116 -8.46 2.25 -24.53
CA GLY A 116 -7.35 3.02 -25.04
C GLY A 116 -6.52 3.66 -23.93
N GLY A 117 -5.36 4.20 -24.33
CA GLY A 117 -4.40 4.76 -23.40
C GLY A 117 -3.56 3.69 -22.70
N GLN A 118 -2.69 4.12 -21.82
CA GLN A 118 -1.85 3.24 -21.01
C GLN A 118 -2.06 3.55 -19.54
N VAL A 119 -2.05 2.51 -18.72
CA VAL A 119 -2.09 2.63 -17.27
C VAL A 119 -0.77 2.06 -16.73
N TRP A 120 0.02 2.93 -16.10
CA TRP A 120 1.30 2.57 -15.52
C TRP A 120 1.13 2.26 -14.04
N MET A 121 1.71 1.17 -13.59
CA MET A 121 1.71 0.79 -12.18
C MET A 121 3.13 0.78 -11.66
N ASN A 122 3.35 1.48 -10.56
CA ASN A 122 4.56 1.39 -9.73
C ASN A 122 4.13 1.03 -8.32
N GLY A 123 4.73 0.00 -7.77
CA GLY A 123 4.36 -0.44 -6.44
C GLY A 123 5.44 -1.28 -5.80
N ALA A 124 5.13 -1.81 -4.64
CA ALA A 124 6.06 -2.64 -3.89
C ALA A 124 5.35 -3.58 -2.94
N LEU A 125 6.06 -4.65 -2.60
CA LEU A 125 5.71 -5.50 -1.48
C LEU A 125 6.45 -5.00 -0.24
N TYR A 126 5.70 -4.80 0.84
CA TYR A 126 6.24 -4.40 2.14
C TYR A 126 6.05 -5.54 3.13
N ARG A 127 7.10 -5.82 3.89
CA ARG A 127 7.02 -6.76 5.01
C ARG A 127 6.52 -6.01 6.24
N CYS A 128 5.46 -6.54 6.85
CA CYS A 128 4.87 -5.95 8.04
C CYS A 128 4.83 -7.00 9.16
N ARG A 129 5.46 -6.70 10.27
CA ARG A 129 5.45 -7.55 11.45
C ARG A 129 4.72 -6.88 12.58
N LEU A 130 3.73 -7.58 13.13
CA LEU A 130 2.86 -7.11 14.19
C LEU A 130 2.94 -8.05 15.39
N ASP A 131 2.97 -7.46 16.57
CA ASP A 131 2.94 -8.19 17.83
C ASP A 131 1.67 -7.81 18.60
N LEU A 132 0.93 -8.80 19.08
CA LEU A 132 -0.32 -8.56 19.80
C LEU A 132 -0.02 -7.92 21.15
N THR A 133 -0.65 -6.79 21.41
CA THR A 133 -0.50 -6.08 22.67
C THR A 133 -1.56 -6.45 23.71
#